data_a577918193d6127b2504aa5a6904fa76
#
_entry.id   a577918193d6127b2504aa5a6904fa76
#
_cell.length_a   1.000
_cell.length_b   1.000
_cell.length_c   1.000
_cell.angle_alpha   90.00
_cell.angle_beta   90.00
_cell.angle_gamma   90.00
#
_symmetry.space_group_name_H-M   'P 1'
#
loop_
_entity.id
_entity.type
_entity.pdbx_description
1 polymer ?
#
loop_
_entity_poly.entity_id
_entity_poly.type
_entity_poly.pdbx_seq_one_letter_code
_entity_poly.pdbx_strand_id
1 'polypeptide(L)'
;MSKVIDLDILRPEPQIVKIDGREIDVSFIPTGITFDLDEIVQELVKIDTSKVATNKAESKRAFNLGIRLCSVFCKTRYPDMTEEWFMANTSPQQIAKLSEAIQKSLFDIYAGIAAHTKN
;
A
#
# COMPACT_ATOMS: atom_id res chain seq x y z
N MET A 1 -21.49 -35.46 7.54
CA MET A 1 -20.12 -34.96 7.20
C MET A 1 -20.11 -33.48 6.97
N SER A 2 -19.24 -32.78 7.65
CA SER A 2 -19.09 -31.35 7.42
C SER A 2 -18.15 -31.11 6.26
N LYS A 3 -18.50 -30.10 5.47
CA LYS A 3 -17.66 -29.63 4.36
C LYS A 3 -16.77 -28.51 4.88
N VAL A 4 -15.47 -28.65 4.66
CA VAL A 4 -14.50 -27.62 5.04
C VAL A 4 -14.20 -26.76 3.82
N ILE A 5 -14.36 -25.45 3.99
CA ILE A 5 -13.95 -24.46 2.99
C ILE A 5 -12.68 -23.82 3.51
N ASP A 6 -11.59 -24.04 2.81
CA ASP A 6 -10.28 -23.49 3.19
C ASP A 6 -10.10 -22.11 2.55
N LEU A 7 -10.32 -21.06 3.34
CA LEU A 7 -10.19 -19.68 2.85
C LEU A 7 -8.74 -19.22 2.78
N ASP A 8 -7.82 -19.97 3.41
CA ASP A 8 -6.40 -19.61 3.38
C ASP A 8 -5.80 -19.72 1.98
N ILE A 9 -6.41 -20.52 1.11
CA ILE A 9 -5.98 -20.62 -0.29
C ILE A 9 -6.20 -19.31 -1.07
N LEU A 10 -7.04 -18.41 -0.55
CA LEU A 10 -7.29 -17.11 -1.19
C LEU A 10 -6.22 -16.07 -0.82
N ARG A 11 -5.36 -16.41 0.14
CA ARG A 11 -4.28 -15.52 0.53
C ARG A 11 -3.21 -15.50 -0.57
N PRO A 12 -2.77 -14.32 -1.03
CA PRO A 12 -1.76 -14.27 -2.09
C PRO A 12 -0.41 -14.79 -1.60
N GLU A 13 0.43 -15.18 -2.53
CA GLU A 13 1.81 -15.56 -2.21
C GLU A 13 2.53 -14.36 -1.59
N PRO A 14 3.31 -14.58 -0.52
CA PRO A 14 4.06 -13.49 0.09
C PRO A 14 4.99 -12.80 -0.89
N GLN A 15 5.00 -11.48 -0.84
CA GLN A 15 5.94 -10.66 -1.59
C GLN A 15 6.67 -9.77 -0.59
N ILE A 16 7.89 -10.12 -0.28
CA ILE A 16 8.63 -9.47 0.80
C ILE A 16 9.44 -8.31 0.25
N VAL A 17 9.26 -7.15 0.87
CA VAL A 17 10.06 -5.95 0.62
C VAL A 17 10.92 -5.70 1.85
N LYS A 18 12.17 -5.36 1.64
CA LYS A 18 13.08 -5.03 2.74
C LYS A 18 13.34 -3.53 2.73
N ILE A 19 13.09 -2.88 3.87
CA ILE A 19 13.33 -1.45 4.03
C ILE A 19 13.90 -1.20 5.44
N ASP A 20 15.02 -0.53 5.50
CA ASP A 20 15.75 -0.26 6.75
C ASP A 20 15.95 -1.52 7.58
N GLY A 21 16.33 -2.64 6.91
CA GLY A 21 16.55 -3.92 7.56
C GLY A 21 15.29 -4.67 7.98
N ARG A 22 14.11 -4.10 7.78
CA ARG A 22 12.83 -4.71 8.14
C ARG A 22 12.20 -5.38 6.94
N GLU A 23 11.61 -6.55 7.15
CA GLU A 23 10.91 -7.28 6.10
C GLU A 23 9.40 -7.05 6.22
N ILE A 24 8.76 -6.71 5.11
CA ILE A 24 7.34 -6.38 5.05
C ILE A 24 6.71 -7.16 3.91
N ASP A 25 5.66 -7.93 4.20
CA ASP A 25 4.89 -8.61 3.17
C ASP A 25 3.87 -7.64 2.58
N VAL A 26 4.14 -7.16 1.37
CA VAL A 26 3.26 -6.18 0.70
C VAL A 26 2.13 -6.85 -0.08
N SER A 27 2.10 -8.18 -0.16
CA SER A 27 1.02 -8.89 -0.86
C SER A 27 -0.25 -8.99 -0.04
N PHE A 28 -0.16 -8.88 1.28
CA PHE A 28 -1.28 -9.07 2.20
C PHE A 28 -1.70 -7.75 2.82
N ILE A 29 -2.96 -7.36 2.59
CA ILE A 29 -3.54 -6.16 3.20
C ILE A 29 -4.64 -6.58 4.17
N PRO A 30 -4.47 -6.31 5.47
CA PRO A 30 -5.53 -6.59 6.44
C PRO A 30 -6.82 -5.85 6.10
N THR A 31 -7.96 -6.51 6.28
CA THR A 31 -9.27 -5.92 5.98
C THR A 31 -9.47 -4.58 6.70
N GLY A 32 -8.98 -4.48 7.93
CA GLY A 32 -9.19 -3.29 8.77
C GLY A 32 -8.61 -2.00 8.22
N ILE A 33 -7.61 -2.08 7.34
CA ILE A 33 -6.97 -0.87 6.77
C ILE A 33 -7.29 -0.68 5.30
N THR A 34 -8.04 -1.61 4.68
CA THR A 34 -8.30 -1.58 3.23
C THR A 34 -8.95 -0.26 2.80
N PHE A 35 -9.96 0.19 3.53
CA PHE A 35 -10.66 1.44 3.18
C PHE A 35 -9.78 2.67 3.43
N ASP A 36 -8.98 2.66 4.48
CA ASP A 36 -8.05 3.77 4.74
C ASP A 36 -7.02 3.91 3.63
N LEU A 37 -6.47 2.77 3.16
CA LEU A 37 -5.55 2.78 2.03
C LEU A 37 -6.23 3.26 0.75
N ASP A 38 -7.46 2.81 0.51
CA ASP A 38 -8.21 3.20 -0.68
C ASP A 38 -8.44 4.70 -0.73
N GLU A 39 -8.81 5.32 0.39
CA GLU A 39 -9.00 6.78 0.46
C GLU A 39 -7.72 7.53 0.07
N ILE A 40 -6.56 7.05 0.55
CA ILE A 40 -5.28 7.67 0.22
C ILE A 40 -4.97 7.49 -1.27
N VAL A 41 -5.20 6.30 -1.81
CA VAL A 41 -4.97 6.01 -3.23
C VAL A 41 -5.87 6.88 -4.11
N GLN A 42 -7.13 7.08 -3.72
CA GLN A 42 -8.04 7.94 -4.47
C GLN A 42 -7.51 9.38 -4.54
N GLU A 43 -6.90 9.87 -3.48
CA GLU A 43 -6.28 11.19 -3.51
C GLU A 43 -5.02 11.20 -4.40
N LEU A 44 -4.24 10.11 -4.37
CA LEU A 44 -3.04 9.99 -5.22
C LEU A 44 -3.38 10.01 -6.71
N VAL A 45 -4.44 9.31 -7.12
CA VAL A 45 -4.81 9.24 -8.54
C VAL A 45 -5.34 10.56 -9.08
N LYS A 46 -5.74 11.50 -8.21
CA LYS A 46 -6.16 12.84 -8.61
C LYS A 46 -4.98 13.75 -8.92
N ILE A 47 -3.76 13.37 -8.56
CA ILE A 47 -2.57 14.19 -8.80
C ILE A 47 -2.16 14.07 -10.26
N ASP A 48 -1.94 15.21 -10.91
CA ASP A 48 -1.47 15.25 -12.29
C ASP A 48 0.03 14.92 -12.30
N THR A 49 0.36 13.70 -12.74
CA THR A 49 1.75 13.22 -12.75
C THR A 49 2.63 14.04 -13.69
N SER A 50 2.07 14.69 -14.70
CA SER A 50 2.84 15.53 -15.60
C SER A 50 3.35 16.79 -14.90
N LYS A 51 2.73 17.21 -13.80
CA LYS A 51 3.11 18.40 -13.05
C LYS A 51 4.02 18.10 -11.86
N VAL A 52 4.19 16.82 -11.49
CA VAL A 52 4.98 16.45 -10.31
C VAL A 52 6.44 16.91 -10.46
N ALA A 53 7.02 16.81 -11.65
CA ALA A 53 8.41 17.19 -11.89
C ALA A 53 8.62 18.70 -11.94
N THR A 54 7.59 19.48 -12.25
CA THR A 54 7.72 20.94 -12.48
C THR A 54 6.98 21.78 -11.45
N ASN A 55 6.02 21.21 -10.72
CA ASN A 55 5.24 21.91 -9.72
C ASN A 55 5.59 21.36 -8.32
N LYS A 56 6.27 22.21 -7.53
CA LYS A 56 6.74 21.83 -6.21
C LYS A 56 5.61 21.45 -5.25
N ALA A 57 4.47 22.14 -5.34
CA ALA A 57 3.32 21.85 -4.49
C ALA A 57 2.73 20.47 -4.80
N GLU A 58 2.60 20.13 -6.08
CA GLU A 58 2.10 18.82 -6.50
C GLU A 58 3.07 17.69 -6.12
N SER A 59 4.36 17.93 -6.28
CA SER A 59 5.40 16.98 -5.87
C SER A 59 5.32 16.68 -4.37
N LYS A 60 5.22 17.74 -3.56
CA LYS A 60 5.13 17.62 -2.11
C LYS A 60 3.88 16.88 -1.69
N ARG A 61 2.74 17.17 -2.33
CA ARG A 61 1.48 16.49 -2.06
C ARG A 61 1.58 15.00 -2.37
N ALA A 62 2.18 14.64 -3.51
CA ALA A 62 2.36 13.25 -3.91
C ALA A 62 3.21 12.49 -2.89
N PHE A 63 4.33 13.07 -2.45
CA PHE A 63 5.19 12.44 -1.46
C PHE A 63 4.51 12.31 -0.10
N ASN A 64 3.79 13.33 0.34
CA ASN A 64 3.08 13.27 1.61
C ASN A 64 2.02 12.17 1.62
N LEU A 65 1.28 12.01 0.53
CA LEU A 65 0.30 10.95 0.40
C LEU A 65 0.97 9.57 0.34
N GLY A 66 2.10 9.48 -0.38
CA GLY A 66 2.89 8.24 -0.44
C GLY A 66 3.40 7.82 0.93
N ILE A 67 3.91 8.77 1.70
CA ILE A 67 4.39 8.52 3.06
C ILE A 67 3.24 8.05 3.96
N ARG A 68 2.08 8.69 3.87
CA ARG A 68 0.90 8.29 4.62
C ARG A 68 0.47 6.87 4.26
N LEU A 69 0.44 6.55 2.98
CA LEU A 69 0.09 5.20 2.51
C LEU A 69 1.03 4.16 3.09
N CYS A 70 2.33 4.41 3.00
CA CYS A 70 3.35 3.51 3.55
C CYS A 70 3.20 3.35 5.07
N SER A 71 2.97 4.44 5.78
CA SER A 71 2.82 4.41 7.23
C SER A 71 1.59 3.63 7.67
N VAL A 72 0.43 3.90 7.07
CA VAL A 72 -0.82 3.19 7.40
C VAL A 72 -0.63 1.69 7.20
N PHE A 73 0.00 1.30 6.12
CA PHE A 73 0.24 -0.11 5.82
C PHE A 73 1.25 -0.74 6.79
N CYS A 74 2.41 -0.13 6.92
CA CYS A 74 3.53 -0.73 7.67
C CYS A 74 3.31 -0.75 9.18
N LYS A 75 2.52 0.17 9.72
CA LYS A 75 2.23 0.20 11.15
C LYS A 75 1.48 -1.03 11.64
N THR A 76 0.85 -1.79 10.74
CA THR A 76 0.21 -3.05 11.11
C THR A 76 1.23 -4.08 11.56
N ARG A 77 2.45 -4.00 11.04
CA ARG A 77 3.55 -4.92 11.38
C ARG A 77 4.54 -4.28 12.36
N TYR A 78 4.88 -3.03 12.11
CA TYR A 78 5.86 -2.27 12.90
C TYR A 78 5.22 -0.96 13.36
N PRO A 79 4.63 -0.91 14.56
CA PRO A 79 3.89 0.27 15.02
C PRO A 79 4.70 1.57 15.08
N ASP A 80 6.03 1.47 15.13
CA ASP A 80 6.90 2.65 15.16
C ASP A 80 7.14 3.27 13.78
N MET A 81 6.66 2.63 12.70
CA MET A 81 6.80 3.15 11.34
C MET A 81 5.77 4.24 11.06
N THR A 82 5.89 5.33 11.77
CA THR A 82 5.04 6.52 11.62
C THR A 82 5.49 7.33 10.40
N GLU A 83 4.72 8.35 10.04
CA GLU A 83 5.10 9.26 8.96
C GLU A 83 6.45 9.91 9.26
N GLU A 84 6.67 10.33 10.50
CA GLU A 84 7.95 10.89 10.92
C GLU A 84 9.10 9.88 10.76
N TRP A 85 8.85 8.63 11.09
CA TRP A 85 9.86 7.58 10.92
C TRP A 85 10.27 7.46 9.44
N PHE A 86 9.28 7.44 8.54
CA PHE A 86 9.57 7.35 7.10
C PHE A 86 10.35 8.56 6.61
N MET A 87 10.00 9.75 7.08
CA MET A 87 10.70 10.97 6.67
C MET A 87 12.16 10.99 7.13
N ALA A 88 12.45 10.39 8.27
CA ALA A 88 13.80 10.39 8.82
C ALA A 88 14.68 9.22 8.32
N ASN A 89 14.08 8.10 7.91
CA ASN A 89 14.83 6.86 7.69
C ASN A 89 14.75 6.32 6.26
N THR A 90 14.03 6.97 5.35
CA THR A 90 13.87 6.47 3.99
C THR A 90 14.12 7.57 2.96
N SER A 91 14.40 7.16 1.73
CA SER A 91 14.59 8.07 0.61
C SER A 91 13.30 8.19 -0.21
N PRO A 92 13.17 9.26 -1.02
CA PRO A 92 12.01 9.39 -1.92
C PRO A 92 11.83 8.20 -2.86
N GLN A 93 12.91 7.61 -3.34
CA GLN A 93 12.82 6.43 -4.21
C GLN A 93 12.25 5.22 -3.47
N GLN A 94 12.64 5.03 -2.21
CA GLN A 94 12.08 3.95 -1.39
C GLN A 94 10.59 4.14 -1.15
N ILE A 95 10.17 5.36 -0.86
CA ILE A 95 8.75 5.68 -0.69
C ILE A 95 7.97 5.41 -1.96
N ALA A 96 8.49 5.86 -3.11
CA ALA A 96 7.80 5.66 -4.39
C ALA A 96 7.63 4.18 -4.71
N LYS A 97 8.66 3.36 -4.50
CA LYS A 97 8.60 1.93 -4.78
C LYS A 97 7.69 1.18 -3.81
N LEU A 98 7.75 1.50 -2.53
CA LEU A 98 6.89 0.87 -1.53
C LEU A 98 5.43 1.25 -1.77
N SER A 99 5.16 2.52 -2.02
CA SER A 99 3.81 3.00 -2.33
C SER A 99 3.24 2.29 -3.56
N GLU A 100 4.04 2.15 -4.62
CA GLU A 100 3.65 1.46 -5.84
C GLU A 100 3.29 -0.01 -5.55
N ALA A 101 4.09 -0.70 -4.75
CA ALA A 101 3.83 -2.09 -4.39
C ALA A 101 2.53 -2.24 -3.60
N ILE A 102 2.26 -1.34 -2.66
CA ILE A 102 1.02 -1.34 -1.88
C ILE A 102 -0.19 -1.08 -2.78
N GLN A 103 -0.09 -0.10 -3.68
CA GLN A 103 -1.17 0.22 -4.62
C GLN A 103 -1.49 -0.96 -5.53
N LYS A 104 -0.46 -1.64 -6.02
CA LYS A 104 -0.64 -2.83 -6.86
C LYS A 104 -1.38 -3.93 -6.11
N SER A 105 -1.00 -4.18 -4.86
CA SER A 105 -1.66 -5.19 -4.04
C SER A 105 -3.11 -4.85 -3.78
N LEU A 106 -3.41 -3.58 -3.50
CA LEU A 106 -4.79 -3.13 -3.30
C LEU A 106 -5.62 -3.33 -4.57
N PHE A 107 -5.05 -2.97 -5.72
CA PHE A 107 -5.70 -3.17 -7.02
C PHE A 107 -5.98 -4.65 -7.27
N ASP A 108 -5.02 -5.53 -7.00
CA ASP A 108 -5.17 -6.97 -7.19
C ASP A 108 -6.28 -7.55 -6.29
N ILE A 109 -6.43 -7.04 -5.07
CA ILE A 109 -7.50 -7.44 -4.16
C ILE A 109 -8.87 -7.11 -4.77
N TYR A 110 -9.06 -5.89 -5.25
CA TYR A 110 -10.33 -5.48 -5.85
C TYR A 110 -10.62 -6.26 -7.14
N ALA A 111 -9.61 -6.51 -7.96
CA ALA A 111 -9.76 -7.32 -9.16
C ALA A 111 -10.17 -8.76 -8.81
N GLY A 112 -9.59 -9.33 -7.74
CA GLY A 112 -9.96 -10.65 -7.26
C GLY A 112 -11.40 -10.71 -6.76
N ILE A 113 -11.85 -9.70 -6.02
CA ILE A 113 -13.22 -9.61 -5.55
C ILE A 113 -14.18 -9.54 -6.75
N ALA A 114 -13.88 -8.68 -7.72
CA ALA A 114 -14.72 -8.54 -8.92
C ALA A 114 -14.81 -9.86 -9.69
N ALA A 115 -13.72 -10.60 -9.81
CA ALA A 115 -13.71 -11.90 -10.48
C ALA A 115 -14.57 -12.93 -9.75
N HIS A 116 -14.60 -12.91 -8.42
CA HIS A 116 -15.39 -13.83 -7.62
C HIS A 116 -16.88 -13.49 -7.58
N THR A 117 -17.24 -12.23 -7.82
CA THR A 117 -18.64 -11.81 -7.84
C THR A 117 -19.30 -11.94 -9.21
N LYS A 118 -18.51 -12.18 -10.25
CA LYS A 118 -19.00 -12.40 -11.60
C LYS A 118 -19.36 -13.87 -11.82
N ASN A 119 -20.58 -14.18 -11.69
CA ASN A 119 -21.05 -15.56 -12.01
C ASN A 119 -22.19 -15.52 -12.98
#